data_89393270a4cf48ede147e1a92465fdc7
#
_entry.id   89393270a4cf48ede147e1a92465fdc7
#
_cell.length_a   1.000
_cell.length_b   1.000
_cell.length_c   1.000
_cell.angle_alpha   90.00
_cell.angle_beta   90.00
_cell.angle_gamma   90.00
#
_symmetry.space_group_name_H-M   'P 1'
#
loop_
_entity.id
_entity.type
_entity.pdbx_description
1 polymer ?
#
loop_
_entity_poly.entity_id
_entity_poly.type
_entity_poly.pdbx_seq_one_letter_code
_entity_poly.pdbx_strand_id
1 'polypeptide(L)'
;LAEAAPETIGALGIVRQRVTALQALARAVVLGQLDLGPTADVEATLTRLEALPGIGPWTARYIALRALAWPDAWPSGDVALMRALGASDAREADRRAEAWRPWRGYATMHLWRRLAEGAPAWPSTDKEPA
;
A
#
# COMPACT_ATOMS: atom_id res chain seq x y z
N LEU A 1 -18.47 -2.65 12.44
CA LEU A 1 -18.26 -2.21 11.05
C LEU A 1 -18.80 -3.26 10.04
N ALA A 2 -18.54 -4.55 10.26
CA ALA A 2 -19.02 -5.63 9.39
C ALA A 2 -20.55 -5.66 9.23
N GLU A 3 -21.29 -5.34 10.30
CA GLU A 3 -22.75 -5.39 10.36
C GLU A 3 -23.41 -3.99 10.39
N ALA A 4 -22.60 -2.93 10.31
CA ALA A 4 -23.15 -1.57 10.29
C ALA A 4 -23.94 -1.33 9.00
N ALA A 5 -25.07 -0.59 9.08
CA ALA A 5 -25.78 -0.19 7.88
C ALA A 5 -24.87 0.70 6.99
N PRO A 6 -24.82 0.46 5.66
CA PRO A 6 -24.00 1.25 4.76
C PRO A 6 -24.25 2.77 4.87
N GLU A 7 -25.49 3.14 5.13
CA GLU A 7 -25.91 4.53 5.28
C GLU A 7 -25.29 5.20 6.51
N THR A 8 -25.11 4.43 7.60
CA THR A 8 -24.43 4.92 8.82
C THR A 8 -22.98 5.26 8.55
N ILE A 9 -22.29 4.44 7.77
CA ILE A 9 -20.88 4.69 7.39
C ILE A 9 -20.82 5.84 6.38
N GLY A 10 -21.75 5.87 5.44
CA GLY A 10 -21.86 6.92 4.42
C GLY A 10 -22.13 8.30 5.02
N ALA A 11 -22.90 8.38 6.12
CA ALA A 11 -23.20 9.62 6.83
C ALA A 11 -21.93 10.30 7.41
N LEU A 12 -20.81 9.57 7.52
CA LEU A 12 -19.51 10.12 7.89
C LEU A 12 -18.77 10.78 6.72
N GLY A 13 -19.42 10.95 5.56
CA GLY A 13 -18.78 11.50 4.36
C GLY A 13 -17.98 10.49 3.54
N ILE A 14 -18.10 9.20 3.83
CA ILE A 14 -17.39 8.15 3.11
C ILE A 14 -18.20 7.74 1.86
N VAL A 15 -17.58 7.86 0.69
CA VAL A 15 -18.23 7.49 -0.59
C VAL A 15 -18.57 6.00 -0.63
N ARG A 16 -19.67 5.65 -1.31
CA ARG A 16 -20.27 4.32 -1.33
C ARG A 16 -19.27 3.20 -1.66
N GLN A 17 -18.39 3.41 -2.63
CA GLN A 17 -17.38 2.42 -3.01
C GLN A 17 -16.41 2.08 -1.86
N ARG A 18 -16.03 3.08 -1.08
CA ARG A 18 -15.18 2.87 0.10
C ARG A 18 -15.94 2.20 1.24
N VAL A 19 -17.22 2.51 1.41
CA VAL A 19 -18.10 1.80 2.37
C VAL A 19 -18.14 0.32 2.05
N THR A 20 -18.35 -0.04 0.78
CA THR A 20 -18.34 -1.44 0.31
C THR A 20 -17.02 -2.14 0.63
N ALA A 21 -15.89 -1.50 0.31
CA ALA A 21 -14.56 -2.06 0.59
C ALA A 21 -14.31 -2.26 2.10
N LEU A 22 -14.65 -1.27 2.93
CA LEU A 22 -14.51 -1.34 4.38
C LEU A 22 -15.35 -2.46 4.98
N GLN A 23 -16.58 -2.64 4.52
CA GLN A 23 -17.46 -3.71 5.00
C GLN A 23 -16.98 -5.09 4.55
N ALA A 24 -16.52 -5.22 3.30
CA ALA A 24 -15.97 -6.47 2.79
C ALA A 24 -14.73 -6.89 3.59
N LEU A 25 -13.82 -5.95 3.86
CA LEU A 25 -12.65 -6.18 4.69
C LEU A 25 -13.02 -6.60 6.11
N ALA A 26 -13.93 -5.85 6.74
CA ALA A 26 -14.36 -6.15 8.10
C ALA A 26 -15.03 -7.53 8.23
N ARG A 27 -15.86 -7.91 7.25
CA ARG A 27 -16.51 -9.23 7.20
C ARG A 27 -15.48 -10.35 7.03
N ALA A 28 -14.51 -10.17 6.12
CA ALA A 28 -13.47 -11.17 5.89
C ALA A 28 -12.64 -11.44 7.16
N VAL A 29 -12.34 -10.41 7.96
CA VAL A 29 -11.65 -10.54 9.25
C VAL A 29 -12.54 -11.26 10.28
N VAL A 30 -13.80 -10.84 10.43
CA VAL A 30 -14.73 -11.44 11.41
C VAL A 30 -14.99 -12.92 11.11
N LEU A 31 -15.06 -13.29 9.82
CA LEU A 31 -15.27 -14.66 9.37
C LEU A 31 -13.99 -15.52 9.38
N GLY A 32 -12.85 -14.96 9.79
CA GLY A 32 -11.57 -15.68 9.79
C GLY A 32 -11.03 -15.98 8.39
N GLN A 33 -11.56 -15.34 7.35
CA GLN A 33 -11.12 -15.49 5.96
C GLN A 33 -9.87 -14.67 5.66
N LEU A 34 -9.60 -13.64 6.46
CA LEU A 34 -8.45 -12.76 6.36
C LEU A 34 -7.77 -12.63 7.72
N ASP A 35 -6.51 -13.02 7.78
CA ASP A 35 -5.66 -12.81 8.95
C ASP A 35 -4.77 -11.58 8.73
N LEU A 36 -4.82 -10.64 9.66
CA LEU A 36 -3.97 -9.45 9.71
C LEU A 36 -3.06 -9.46 10.95
N GLY A 37 -2.90 -10.62 11.57
CA GLY A 37 -2.02 -10.80 12.72
C GLY A 37 -0.53 -10.83 12.35
N PRO A 38 0.35 -10.78 13.36
CA PRO A 38 1.81 -10.69 13.15
C PRO A 38 2.42 -11.95 12.53
N THR A 39 1.69 -13.07 12.53
CA THR A 39 2.13 -14.36 11.95
C THR A 39 1.44 -14.67 10.62
N ALA A 40 0.68 -13.72 10.06
CA ALA A 40 -0.03 -13.92 8.82
C ALA A 40 0.95 -14.18 7.66
N ASP A 41 0.58 -15.12 6.78
CA ASP A 41 1.25 -15.30 5.50
C ASP A 41 0.94 -14.11 4.61
N VAL A 42 1.96 -13.31 4.32
CA VAL A 42 1.81 -12.04 3.60
C VAL A 42 1.29 -12.26 2.17
N GLU A 43 1.84 -13.22 1.43
CA GLU A 43 1.45 -13.48 0.04
C GLU A 43 0.00 -13.99 -0.06
N ALA A 44 -0.37 -14.92 0.82
CA ALA A 44 -1.75 -15.39 0.91
C ALA A 44 -2.70 -14.26 1.32
N THR A 45 -2.27 -13.38 2.23
CA THR A 45 -3.06 -12.23 2.68
C THR A 45 -3.23 -11.19 1.57
N LEU A 46 -2.19 -10.88 0.80
CA LEU A 46 -2.27 -9.99 -0.36
C LEU A 46 -3.27 -10.51 -1.38
N THR A 47 -3.19 -11.79 -1.73
CA THR A 47 -4.12 -12.44 -2.66
C THR A 47 -5.58 -12.32 -2.20
N ARG A 48 -5.83 -12.53 -0.91
CA ARG A 48 -7.18 -12.41 -0.33
C ARG A 48 -7.66 -10.96 -0.29
N LEU A 49 -6.77 -10.02 0.03
CA LEU A 49 -7.09 -8.59 0.01
C LEU A 49 -7.49 -8.12 -1.39
N GLU A 50 -6.72 -8.50 -2.41
CA GLU A 50 -6.97 -8.11 -3.81
C GLU A 50 -8.26 -8.74 -4.37
N ALA A 51 -8.73 -9.84 -3.79
CA ALA A 51 -10.02 -10.45 -4.13
C ALA A 51 -11.23 -9.70 -3.54
N LEU A 52 -11.01 -8.78 -2.58
CA LEU A 52 -12.10 -8.01 -1.98
C LEU A 52 -12.52 -6.83 -2.88
N PRO A 53 -13.84 -6.56 -2.98
CA PRO A 53 -14.32 -5.45 -3.78
C PRO A 53 -13.77 -4.11 -3.30
N GLY A 54 -13.22 -3.33 -4.21
CA GLY A 54 -12.68 -1.99 -3.93
C GLY A 54 -11.28 -1.97 -3.30
N ILE A 55 -10.63 -3.12 -3.17
CA ILE A 55 -9.23 -3.22 -2.74
C ILE A 55 -8.36 -3.65 -3.93
N GLY A 56 -7.62 -2.69 -4.47
CA GLY A 56 -6.65 -2.95 -5.53
C GLY A 56 -5.24 -3.25 -5.00
N PRO A 57 -4.30 -3.58 -5.91
CA PRO A 57 -2.92 -3.93 -5.55
C PRO A 57 -2.20 -2.88 -4.68
N TRP A 58 -2.39 -1.60 -4.97
CA TRP A 58 -1.82 -0.52 -4.15
C TRP A 58 -2.35 -0.55 -2.71
N THR A 59 -3.68 -0.67 -2.56
CA THR A 59 -4.32 -0.70 -1.23
C THR A 59 -3.91 -1.95 -0.45
N ALA A 60 -3.85 -3.11 -1.10
CA ALA A 60 -3.41 -4.35 -0.48
C ALA A 60 -1.97 -4.24 0.06
N ARG A 61 -1.06 -3.68 -0.72
CA ARG A 61 0.34 -3.47 -0.30
C ARG A 61 0.48 -2.39 0.78
N TYR A 62 -0.37 -1.36 0.75
CA TYR A 62 -0.43 -0.37 1.82
C TYR A 62 -0.89 -1.01 3.14
N ILE A 63 -1.90 -1.90 3.10
CA ILE A 63 -2.35 -2.66 4.26
C ILE A 63 -1.22 -3.57 4.76
N ALA A 64 -0.51 -4.28 3.88
CA ALA A 64 0.62 -5.12 4.26
C ALA A 64 1.74 -4.31 4.93
N LEU A 65 2.04 -3.12 4.43
CA LEU A 65 3.02 -2.23 5.04
C LEU A 65 2.61 -1.79 6.46
N ARG A 66 1.33 -1.43 6.63
CA ARG A 66 0.86 -0.77 7.87
C ARG A 66 0.32 -1.74 8.91
N ALA A 67 -0.36 -2.80 8.51
CA ALA A 67 -0.99 -3.77 9.41
C ALA A 67 -0.11 -5.00 9.65
N LEU A 68 0.56 -5.52 8.60
CA LEU A 68 1.42 -6.70 8.71
C LEU A 68 2.88 -6.34 8.99
N ALA A 69 3.23 -5.06 9.01
CA ALA A 69 4.61 -4.58 9.14
C ALA A 69 5.57 -5.26 8.14
N TRP A 70 5.07 -5.56 6.93
CA TRP A 70 5.87 -6.26 5.92
C TRP A 70 7.04 -5.40 5.43
N PRO A 71 8.30 -5.82 5.69
CA PRO A 71 9.46 -4.98 5.41
C PRO A 71 9.71 -4.75 3.93
N ASP A 72 9.22 -5.64 3.06
CA ASP A 72 9.38 -5.52 1.60
C ASP A 72 8.12 -5.01 0.88
N ALA A 73 7.17 -4.42 1.59
CA ALA A 73 5.98 -3.83 0.98
C ALA A 73 6.35 -2.67 0.07
N TRP A 74 5.97 -2.77 -1.21
CA TRP A 74 6.16 -1.74 -2.21
C TRP A 74 4.85 -1.45 -2.94
N PRO A 75 4.17 -0.33 -2.66
CA PRO A 75 2.93 0.04 -3.32
C PRO A 75 3.21 0.57 -4.73
N SER A 76 3.42 -0.34 -5.69
CA SER A 76 3.65 0.00 -7.09
C SER A 76 2.58 0.96 -7.63
N GLY A 77 2.98 1.92 -8.44
CA GLY A 77 2.10 2.94 -8.99
C GLY A 77 1.75 4.07 -8.01
N ASP A 78 2.37 4.13 -6.83
CA ASP A 78 2.18 5.24 -5.90
C ASP A 78 2.77 6.54 -6.47
N VAL A 79 1.90 7.54 -6.65
CA VAL A 79 2.28 8.84 -7.25
C VAL A 79 3.30 9.58 -6.40
N ALA A 80 3.20 9.47 -5.07
CA ALA A 80 4.15 10.12 -4.17
C ALA A 80 5.54 9.47 -4.25
N LEU A 81 5.61 8.14 -4.37
CA LEU A 81 6.87 7.42 -4.57
C LEU A 81 7.50 7.77 -5.93
N MET A 82 6.70 7.76 -7.01
CA MET A 82 7.21 8.19 -8.33
C MET A 82 7.78 9.60 -8.27
N ARG A 83 7.07 10.54 -7.63
CA ARG A 83 7.53 11.91 -7.45
C ARG A 83 8.78 12.00 -6.58
N ALA A 84 8.84 11.27 -5.47
CA ALA A 84 10.00 11.24 -4.58
C ALA A 84 11.26 10.69 -5.27
N LEU A 85 11.07 9.79 -6.22
CA LEU A 85 12.15 9.22 -7.03
C LEU A 85 12.48 10.07 -8.27
N GLY A 86 11.62 10.99 -8.69
CA GLY A 86 11.73 11.62 -10.00
C GLY A 86 11.55 10.63 -11.15
N ALA A 87 10.79 9.56 -10.92
CA ALA A 87 10.53 8.53 -11.91
C ALA A 87 9.43 8.97 -12.88
N SER A 88 9.59 8.65 -14.17
CA SER A 88 8.65 9.03 -15.23
C SER A 88 7.36 8.19 -15.19
N ASP A 89 7.46 6.96 -14.73
CA ASP A 89 6.35 6.02 -14.63
C ASP A 89 6.55 4.99 -13.50
N ALA A 90 5.52 4.16 -13.27
CA ALA A 90 5.55 3.14 -12.24
C ALA A 90 6.63 2.08 -12.49
N ARG A 91 6.87 1.71 -13.76
CA ARG A 91 7.87 0.68 -14.11
C ARG A 91 9.29 1.15 -13.79
N GLU A 92 9.58 2.41 -14.02
CA GLU A 92 10.87 3.01 -13.64
C GLU A 92 11.01 3.00 -12.11
N ALA A 93 9.98 3.43 -11.37
CA ALA A 93 10.00 3.41 -9.92
C ALA A 93 10.20 1.97 -9.38
N ASP A 94 9.50 1.00 -9.95
CA ASP A 94 9.61 -0.41 -9.56
C ASP A 94 11.02 -0.96 -9.82
N ARG A 95 11.62 -0.70 -10.98
CA ARG A 95 13.01 -1.11 -11.28
C ARG A 95 14.00 -0.54 -10.28
N ARG A 96 13.87 0.75 -9.93
CA ARG A 96 14.75 1.40 -8.94
C ARG A 96 14.58 0.81 -7.55
N ALA A 97 13.36 0.40 -7.18
CA ALA A 97 13.07 -0.21 -5.89
C ALA A 97 13.62 -1.63 -5.73
N GLU A 98 13.93 -2.34 -6.82
CA GLU A 98 14.49 -3.69 -6.74
C GLU A 98 15.82 -3.76 -5.96
N ALA A 99 16.65 -2.70 -6.04
CA ALA A 99 17.89 -2.61 -5.31
C ALA A 99 17.72 -2.55 -3.77
N TRP A 100 16.50 -2.28 -3.30
CA TRP A 100 16.20 -2.15 -1.87
C TRP A 100 15.55 -3.40 -1.28
N ARG A 101 15.40 -4.47 -2.04
CA ARG A 101 14.91 -5.75 -1.49
C ARG A 101 15.88 -6.28 -0.43
N PRO A 102 15.37 -6.87 0.65
CA PRO A 102 13.96 -7.09 1.03
C PRO A 102 13.40 -5.96 1.93
N TRP A 103 13.85 -4.72 1.79
CA TRP A 103 13.57 -3.60 2.68
C TRP A 103 12.77 -2.47 2.02
N ARG A 104 12.07 -2.75 0.92
CA ARG A 104 11.33 -1.74 0.15
C ARG A 104 10.26 -1.00 0.97
N GLY A 105 9.71 -1.64 2.01
CA GLY A 105 8.78 -0.99 2.94
C GLY A 105 9.42 0.15 3.72
N TYR A 106 10.66 -0.04 4.18
CA TYR A 106 11.40 1.05 4.83
C TYR A 106 11.76 2.16 3.84
N ALA A 107 12.17 1.79 2.62
CA ALA A 107 12.40 2.76 1.55
C ALA A 107 11.14 3.58 1.25
N THR A 108 9.97 2.94 1.17
CA THR A 108 8.66 3.58 1.00
C THR A 108 8.42 4.65 2.07
N MET A 109 8.55 4.28 3.34
CA MET A 109 8.34 5.19 4.46
C MET A 109 9.33 6.37 4.43
N HIS A 110 10.59 6.10 4.10
CA HIS A 110 11.62 7.13 3.99
C HIS A 110 11.35 8.10 2.85
N LEU A 111 10.95 7.61 1.67
CA LEU A 111 10.63 8.44 0.51
C LEU A 111 9.40 9.31 0.76
N TRP A 112 8.35 8.77 1.36
CA TRP A 112 7.16 9.56 1.73
C TRP A 112 7.53 10.67 2.71
N ARG A 113 8.34 10.37 3.73
CA ARG A 113 8.81 11.36 4.69
C ARG A 113 9.61 12.47 4.00
N ARG A 114 10.60 12.11 3.18
CA ARG A 114 11.40 13.08 2.43
C ARG A 114 10.54 14.00 1.56
N LEU A 115 9.54 13.45 0.88
CA LEU A 115 8.62 14.23 0.07
C LEU A 115 7.80 15.20 0.93
N ALA A 116 7.31 14.77 2.08
CA ALA A 116 6.56 15.62 3.02
C ALA A 116 7.44 16.76 3.60
N GLU A 117 8.73 16.53 3.76
CA GLU A 117 9.71 17.52 4.20
C GLU A 117 10.20 18.44 3.07
N GLY A 118 9.68 18.28 1.84
CA GLY A 118 10.05 19.09 0.68
C GLY A 118 11.47 18.82 0.13
N ALA A 119 12.04 17.65 0.47
CA ALA A 119 13.35 17.29 -0.04
C ALA A 119 13.34 17.06 -1.57
N PRO A 120 14.46 17.31 -2.27
CA PRO A 120 14.56 17.02 -3.70
C PRO A 120 14.39 15.53 -3.98
N ALA A 121 14.04 15.20 -5.23
CA ALA A 121 13.91 13.83 -5.68
C ALA A 121 15.18 13.01 -5.36
N TRP A 122 14.99 11.73 -5.08
CA TRP A 122 16.09 10.80 -4.80
C TRP A 122 16.97 10.67 -6.06
N PRO A 123 18.29 10.82 -5.94
CA PRO A 123 19.19 10.75 -7.10
C PRO A 123 19.05 9.41 -7.83
N SER A 124 19.06 9.48 -9.17
CA SER A 124 19.15 8.27 -10.00
C SER A 124 20.55 7.66 -9.86
N THR A 125 20.62 6.36 -9.61
CA THR A 125 21.90 5.63 -9.58
C THR A 125 22.48 5.42 -10.98
N ASP A 126 21.72 5.75 -12.05
CA ASP A 126 22.14 5.58 -13.44
C ASP A 126 23.03 6.75 -13.96
N LYS A 127 23.30 7.74 -13.12
CA LYS A 127 24.35 8.73 -13.41
C LYS A 127 25.64 8.27 -12.72
N GLU A 128 26.44 7.46 -13.42
CA GLU A 128 27.84 7.37 -13.11
C GLU A 128 28.44 8.76 -13.09
N PRO A 129 29.28 9.10 -12.08
CA PRO A 129 30.06 10.34 -12.13
C PRO A 129 31.00 10.24 -13.34
N ALA A 130 30.88 11.22 -14.20
CA ALA A 130 31.83 11.41 -15.31
C ALA A 130 33.25 11.62 -14.76
#